data_114c146e6485ba18ce5696609b3285ae
#
_entry.id   114c146e6485ba18ce5696609b3285ae
#
_cell.length_a   1.000
_cell.length_b   1.000
_cell.length_c   1.000
_cell.angle_alpha   90.00
_cell.angle_beta   90.00
_cell.angle_gamma   90.00
#
_symmetry.space_group_name_H-M   'P 1'
#
loop_
_entity.id
_entity.type
_entity.pdbx_description
1 polymer ?
#
loop_
_entity_poly.entity_id
_entity_poly.type
_entity_poly.pdbx_seq_one_letter_code
_entity_poly.pdbx_strand_id
1 'polypeptide(L)'
;MARKIIDLSLTVEDNMPAHKLFQSPIYIPALTHETTKSFGLGVEGDIMTFQTNYIGMLDHVGTHVDAFRHVNPKGKPIDEMPLDLFMGKAVTFDLTHLSLIHI
;
A
#
# COMPACT_ATOMS: atom_id res chain seq x y z
N MET A 1 -21.37 20.28 -6.30
CA MET A 1 -21.11 19.63 -4.99
C MET A 1 -19.64 19.23 -4.92
N ALA A 2 -18.95 19.52 -3.83
CA ALA A 2 -17.57 19.08 -3.62
C ALA A 2 -17.53 17.53 -3.56
N ARG A 3 -16.62 16.92 -4.31
CA ARG A 3 -16.41 15.49 -4.30
C ARG A 3 -15.76 15.08 -2.96
N LYS A 4 -16.41 14.23 -2.18
CA LYS A 4 -15.82 13.66 -0.97
C LYS A 4 -14.99 12.44 -1.35
N ILE A 5 -13.74 12.43 -0.93
CA ILE A 5 -12.83 11.29 -1.09
C ILE A 5 -12.68 10.64 0.28
N ILE A 6 -12.80 9.33 0.35
CA ILE A 6 -12.65 8.54 1.57
C ILE A 6 -11.60 7.49 1.29
N ASP A 7 -10.53 7.48 2.06
CA ASP A 7 -9.52 6.43 2.03
C ASP A 7 -10.01 5.24 2.86
N LEU A 8 -10.08 4.08 2.22
CA LEU A 8 -10.49 2.81 2.85
C LEU A 8 -9.29 1.87 3.05
N SER A 9 -8.08 2.35 2.76
CA SER A 9 -6.86 1.54 2.88
C SER A 9 -6.43 1.41 4.34
N LEU A 10 -5.85 0.28 4.67
CA LEU A 10 -5.08 0.13 5.90
C LEU A 10 -3.77 0.90 5.79
N THR A 11 -3.35 1.52 6.88
CA THR A 11 -2.02 2.14 6.94
C THR A 11 -0.95 1.07 6.81
N VAL A 12 0.00 1.27 5.89
CA VAL A 12 1.19 0.42 5.77
C VAL A 12 2.27 1.00 6.70
N GLU A 13 2.64 0.24 7.69
CA GLU A 13 3.62 0.64 8.71
C GLU A 13 4.53 -0.52 9.09
N ASP A 14 5.64 -0.19 9.75
CA ASP A 14 6.59 -1.18 10.22
C ASP A 14 5.91 -2.16 11.19
N ASN A 15 6.13 -3.46 10.96
CA ASN A 15 5.56 -4.53 11.76
C ASN A 15 4.02 -4.60 11.81
N MET A 16 3.31 -3.98 10.88
CA MET A 16 1.85 -4.12 10.82
C MET A 16 1.44 -5.61 10.75
N PRO A 17 0.28 -5.99 11.29
CA PRO A 17 -0.19 -7.36 11.24
C PRO A 17 -0.28 -7.89 9.80
N ALA A 18 0.26 -9.08 9.59
CA ALA A 18 0.17 -9.82 8.33
C ALA A 18 -0.41 -11.22 8.59
N HIS A 19 -0.81 -11.90 7.53
CA HIS A 19 -1.23 -13.29 7.65
C HIS A 19 -0.06 -14.14 8.21
N LYS A 20 -0.37 -15.11 9.06
CA LYS A 20 0.64 -15.95 9.79
C LYS A 20 1.71 -16.62 8.90
N LEU A 21 1.43 -16.78 7.61
CA LEU A 21 2.38 -17.32 6.62
C LEU A 21 3.26 -16.24 5.98
N PHE A 22 2.99 -14.96 6.25
CA PHE A 22 3.65 -13.83 5.63
C PHE A 22 4.46 -13.06 6.67
N GLN A 23 5.62 -12.59 6.25
CA GLN A 23 6.41 -11.68 7.07
C GLN A 23 5.72 -10.31 7.11
N SER A 24 5.70 -9.70 8.28
CA SER A 24 5.25 -8.31 8.42
C SER A 24 6.12 -7.37 7.58
N PRO A 25 5.57 -6.28 7.09
CA PRO A 25 6.34 -5.25 6.39
C PRO A 25 7.51 -4.74 7.22
N ILE A 26 8.58 -4.40 6.52
CA ILE A 26 9.76 -3.74 7.08
C ILE A 26 9.85 -2.36 6.46
N TYR A 27 9.96 -1.35 7.30
CA TYR A 27 10.07 0.04 6.89
C TYR A 27 11.35 0.63 7.49
N ILE A 28 12.33 0.92 6.65
CA ILE A 28 13.64 1.38 7.07
C ILE A 28 13.93 2.74 6.43
N PRO A 29 14.19 3.81 7.22
CA PRO A 29 14.70 5.06 6.67
C PRO A 29 16.03 4.82 5.94
N ALA A 30 16.07 5.10 4.64
CA ALA A 30 17.28 4.97 3.83
C ALA A 30 18.09 6.27 3.81
N LEU A 31 17.40 7.38 3.58
CA LEU A 31 17.96 8.74 3.66
C LEU A 31 17.01 9.61 4.48
N THR A 32 17.59 10.52 5.25
CA THR A 32 16.84 11.49 6.06
C THR A 32 17.15 12.91 5.61
N HIS A 33 16.32 13.87 5.98
CA HIS A 33 16.60 15.29 5.74
C HIS A 33 17.95 15.71 6.32
N GLU A 34 18.36 15.15 7.45
CA GLU A 34 19.65 15.45 8.05
C GLU A 34 20.82 14.95 7.20
N THR A 35 20.77 13.69 6.74
CA THR A 35 21.82 13.11 5.89
C THR A 35 21.89 13.78 4.52
N THR A 36 20.74 14.10 3.91
CA THR A 36 20.70 14.71 2.57
C THR A 36 21.09 16.19 2.56
N LYS A 37 21.06 16.86 3.70
CA LYS A 37 21.57 18.23 3.84
C LYS A 37 23.04 18.36 3.42
N SER A 38 23.85 17.35 3.72
CA SER A 38 25.27 17.32 3.35
C SER A 38 25.50 17.15 1.85
N PHE A 39 24.50 16.80 1.06
CA PHE A 39 24.61 16.65 -0.39
C PHE A 39 24.71 17.99 -1.14
N GLY A 40 24.39 19.09 -0.47
CA GLY A 40 24.49 20.43 -1.05
C GLY A 40 23.58 20.66 -2.26
N LEU A 41 22.43 19.99 -2.29
CA LEU A 41 21.46 20.15 -3.37
C LEU A 41 20.68 21.45 -3.20
N GLY A 42 20.26 22.03 -4.32
CA GLY A 42 19.52 23.27 -4.37
C GLY A 42 20.29 24.39 -5.05
N VAL A 43 19.70 25.58 -5.10
CA VAL A 43 20.33 26.81 -5.57
C VAL A 43 20.92 27.57 -4.41
N GLU A 44 21.86 28.50 -4.68
CA GLU A 44 22.51 29.31 -3.65
C GLU A 44 21.47 30.01 -2.76
N GLY A 45 21.54 29.73 -1.45
CA GLY A 45 20.61 30.27 -0.44
C GLY A 45 19.38 29.40 -0.15
N ASP A 46 19.13 28.35 -0.93
CA ASP A 46 18.02 27.42 -0.72
C ASP A 46 18.52 25.97 -0.73
N ILE A 47 18.66 25.37 0.44
CA ILE A 47 19.17 24.01 0.60
C ILE A 47 17.99 23.04 0.47
N MET A 48 17.93 22.31 -0.64
CA MET A 48 16.96 21.23 -0.83
C MET A 48 17.41 19.99 -0.05
N THR A 49 16.52 19.47 0.78
CA THR A 49 16.69 18.18 1.48
C THR A 49 15.53 17.26 1.18
N PHE A 50 15.76 15.96 1.29
CA PHE A 50 14.72 14.97 1.06
C PHE A 50 14.88 13.74 1.97
N GLN A 51 13.82 12.97 2.08
CA GLN A 51 13.82 11.71 2.80
C GLN A 51 13.36 10.59 1.87
N THR A 52 13.98 9.44 1.98
CA THR A 52 13.55 8.21 1.32
C THR A 52 13.58 7.05 2.29
N ASN A 53 12.75 6.06 2.03
CA ASN A 53 12.66 4.87 2.86
C ASN A 53 12.76 3.63 1.98
N TYR A 54 13.29 2.57 2.56
CA TYR A 54 13.19 1.22 2.03
C TYR A 54 11.94 0.56 2.61
N ILE A 55 11.12 -0.01 1.74
CA ILE A 55 9.93 -0.77 2.12
C ILE A 55 10.09 -2.18 1.57
N GLY A 56 10.14 -3.17 2.47
CA GLY A 56 10.12 -4.58 2.14
C GLY A 56 8.81 -5.19 2.62
N MET A 57 8.00 -5.73 1.71
CA MET A 57 6.75 -6.39 2.06
C MET A 57 6.35 -7.39 0.98
N LEU A 58 5.57 -8.37 1.37
CA LEU A 58 4.88 -9.22 0.40
C LEU A 58 3.70 -8.47 -0.21
N ASP A 59 3.40 -8.75 -1.46
CA ASP A 59 2.35 -8.09 -2.23
C ASP A 59 0.92 -8.36 -1.72
N HIS A 60 0.74 -9.34 -0.84
CA HIS A 60 -0.54 -9.68 -0.20
C HIS A 60 -0.60 -9.22 1.26
N VAL A 61 -0.05 -8.06 1.57
CA VAL A 61 -0.11 -7.43 2.89
C VAL A 61 -0.82 -6.07 2.81
N GLY A 62 -1.67 -5.77 3.80
CA GLY A 62 -2.49 -4.56 3.80
C GLY A 62 -3.63 -4.61 2.79
N THR A 63 -4.12 -3.45 2.40
CA THR A 63 -5.20 -3.32 1.40
C THR A 63 -4.60 -3.44 -0.01
N HIS A 64 -4.99 -4.46 -0.75
CA HIS A 64 -4.43 -4.78 -2.05
C HIS A 64 -5.48 -5.41 -2.97
N VAL A 65 -5.12 -5.61 -4.21
CA VAL A 65 -5.88 -6.37 -5.20
C VAL A 65 -5.10 -7.59 -5.64
N ASP A 66 -5.79 -8.68 -5.90
CA ASP A 66 -5.19 -9.92 -6.38
C ASP A 66 -5.26 -10.00 -7.90
N ALA A 67 -4.16 -10.40 -8.52
CA ALA A 67 -4.17 -10.81 -9.91
C ALA A 67 -4.80 -12.22 -10.05
N PHE A 68 -5.34 -12.54 -11.23
CA PHE A 68 -5.85 -13.90 -11.50
C PHE A 68 -4.76 -14.96 -11.31
N ARG A 69 -3.51 -14.61 -11.54
CA ARG A 69 -2.36 -15.50 -11.34
C ARG A 69 -2.13 -15.89 -9.88
N HIS A 70 -2.64 -15.12 -8.93
CA HIS A 70 -2.50 -15.46 -7.50
C HIS A 70 -3.04 -16.87 -7.18
N VAL A 71 -4.20 -17.21 -7.71
CA VAL A 71 -4.87 -18.50 -7.45
C VAL A 71 -4.88 -19.43 -8.67
N ASN A 72 -4.51 -18.94 -9.84
CA ASN A 72 -4.46 -19.73 -11.08
C ASN A 72 -3.10 -19.52 -11.77
N PRO A 73 -2.22 -20.53 -11.80
CA PRO A 73 -0.90 -20.39 -12.42
C PRO A 73 -0.91 -20.04 -13.92
N LYS A 74 -2.04 -20.24 -14.60
CA LYS A 74 -2.27 -19.82 -15.99
C LYS A 74 -3.03 -18.49 -16.11
N GLY A 75 -3.38 -17.88 -14.98
CA GLY A 75 -4.06 -16.59 -14.94
C GLY A 75 -3.15 -15.44 -15.35
N LYS A 76 -3.74 -14.33 -15.74
CA LYS A 76 -3.01 -13.09 -16.05
C LYS A 76 -2.34 -12.52 -14.80
N PRO A 77 -1.08 -12.06 -14.89
CA PRO A 77 -0.46 -11.24 -13.85
C PRO A 77 -1.10 -9.85 -13.81
N ILE A 78 -0.78 -9.09 -12.78
CA ILE A 78 -1.43 -7.79 -12.52
C ILE A 78 -1.23 -6.77 -13.65
N ASP A 79 -0.05 -6.77 -14.27
CA ASP A 79 0.33 -5.88 -15.36
C ASP A 79 -0.38 -6.19 -16.71
N GLU A 80 -0.95 -7.38 -16.84
CA GLU A 80 -1.77 -7.78 -18.00
C GLU A 80 -3.28 -7.65 -17.75
N MET A 81 -3.70 -7.24 -16.56
CA MET A 81 -5.12 -7.08 -16.23
C MET A 81 -5.61 -5.69 -16.65
N PRO A 82 -6.80 -5.59 -17.26
CA PRO A 82 -7.35 -4.31 -17.66
C PRO A 82 -7.72 -3.45 -16.44
N LEU A 83 -7.42 -2.16 -16.49
CA LEU A 83 -7.61 -1.23 -15.36
C LEU A 83 -9.06 -1.05 -14.94
N ASP A 84 -10.01 -1.25 -15.83
CA ASP A 84 -11.45 -1.14 -15.54
C ASP A 84 -11.95 -2.21 -14.56
N LEU A 85 -11.21 -3.30 -14.38
CA LEU A 85 -11.50 -4.29 -13.33
C LEU A 85 -11.27 -3.73 -11.90
N PHE A 86 -10.47 -2.66 -11.76
CA PHE A 86 -10.10 -2.09 -10.46
C PHE A 86 -10.89 -0.82 -10.14
N MET A 87 -11.85 -0.47 -10.99
CA MET A 87 -12.69 0.72 -10.83
C MET A 87 -14.15 0.38 -11.09
N GLY A 88 -15.04 0.87 -10.25
CA GLY A 88 -16.46 0.61 -10.46
C GLY A 88 -17.35 1.24 -9.41
N LYS A 89 -18.65 1.01 -9.56
CA LYS A 89 -19.62 1.34 -8.52
C LYS A 89 -19.52 0.29 -7.41
N ALA A 90 -19.54 0.77 -6.17
CA ALA A 90 -19.50 -0.07 -4.98
C ALA A 90 -20.74 0.15 -4.11
N VAL A 91 -21.10 -0.88 -3.35
CA VAL A 91 -22.15 -0.83 -2.32
C VAL A 91 -21.55 -1.33 -1.02
N THR A 92 -21.82 -0.62 0.06
CA THR A 92 -21.42 -1.04 1.41
C THR A 92 -22.63 -1.64 2.12
N PHE A 93 -22.42 -2.81 2.70
CA PHE A 93 -23.41 -3.48 3.55
C PHE A 93 -22.95 -3.45 5.01
N ASP A 94 -23.84 -3.09 5.91
CA ASP A 94 -23.59 -3.23 7.36
C ASP A 94 -23.85 -4.67 7.77
N LEU A 95 -22.77 -5.38 8.11
CA LEU A 95 -22.79 -6.76 8.58
C LEU A 95 -22.42 -6.89 10.07
N THR A 96 -22.39 -5.79 10.82
CA THR A 96 -21.98 -5.78 12.23
C THR A 96 -22.87 -6.63 13.13
N HIS A 97 -24.11 -6.89 12.69
CA HIS A 97 -25.07 -7.75 13.39
C HIS A 97 -24.84 -9.25 13.14
N LEU A 98 -23.97 -9.62 12.20
CA LEU A 98 -23.64 -11.01 11.92
C LEU A 98 -22.44 -11.46 12.73
N SER A 99 -22.54 -12.64 13.35
CA SER A 99 -21.39 -13.27 14.00
C SER A 99 -20.46 -13.84 12.94
N LEU A 100 -19.16 -13.47 12.99
CA LEU A 100 -18.12 -14.02 12.10
C LEU A 100 -17.84 -15.52 12.32
N ILE A 101 -18.47 -16.12 13.36
CA ILE A 101 -18.30 -17.56 13.66
C ILE A 101 -18.98 -18.44 12.60
N HIS A 102 -19.87 -17.88 11.80
CA HIS A 102 -20.66 -18.62 10.79
C HIS A 102 -20.23 -18.34 9.34
N ILE A 103 -19.11 -17.67 9.14
CA ILE A 103 -18.54 -17.43 7.81
C ILE A 103 -17.39 -18.41 7.55
#